data_25782b7f0fb7cb76287b46abe0182e81
#
_entry.id   25782b7f0fb7cb76287b46abe0182e81
#
_cell.length_a   1.000
_cell.length_b   1.000
_cell.length_c   1.000
_cell.angle_alpha   90.00
_cell.angle_beta   90.00
_cell.angle_gamma   90.00
#
_symmetry.space_group_name_H-M   'P 1'
#
loop_
_entity.id
_entity.type
_entity.pdbx_description
1 polymer ?
#
loop_
_entity_poly.entity_id
_entity_poly.type
_entity_poly.pdbx_seq_one_letter_code
_entity_poly.pdbx_strand_id
1 'polypeptide(L)'
;MCAQHALNAILQGHFFDPTQLAQIANEIAEFERDELGLVEKNHDAVVSHHVDETGHFSVEVMDRALKAWDMNLARWYPCERLRERHQHPEREFAFLLNLSQHWFALRGFGSRHRQWYNLNSFFARPEWLGDAYLGSFLHQAELEQYSIFVIEPFENTDPPATIADDMADIASASFSRYAGIDGIASEDDED
;
A
#
# COMPACT_ATOMS: atom_id res chain seq x y z
N MET A 1 -15.85 3.61 1.61
CA MET A 1 -15.00 3.39 2.82
C MET A 1 -13.73 2.57 2.56
N CYS A 2 -13.58 1.96 1.38
CA CYS A 2 -12.39 1.16 1.03
C CYS A 2 -11.06 1.94 1.10
N ALA A 3 -11.05 3.22 0.69
CA ALA A 3 -9.88 4.09 0.76
C ALA A 3 -9.35 4.24 2.20
N GLN A 4 -10.24 4.53 3.16
CA GLN A 4 -9.90 4.59 4.58
C GLN A 4 -9.31 3.26 5.08
N HIS A 5 -9.95 2.14 4.72
CA HIS A 5 -9.46 0.82 5.11
C HIS A 5 -8.09 0.52 4.52
N ALA A 6 -7.86 0.87 3.26
CA ALA A 6 -6.57 0.67 2.59
C ALA A 6 -5.45 1.49 3.27
N LEU A 7 -5.67 2.79 3.55
CA LEU A 7 -4.69 3.64 4.24
C LEU A 7 -4.40 3.14 5.66
N ASN A 8 -5.44 2.82 6.43
CA ASN A 8 -5.29 2.32 7.79
C ASN A 8 -4.61 0.95 7.83
N ALA A 9 -4.85 0.10 6.83
CA ALA A 9 -4.17 -1.18 6.68
C ALA A 9 -2.67 -1.01 6.34
N ILE A 10 -2.31 -0.02 5.50
CA ILE A 10 -0.91 0.30 5.22
C ILE A 10 -0.19 0.79 6.47
N LEU A 11 -0.82 1.67 7.24
CA LEU A 11 -0.24 2.27 8.44
C LEU A 11 -0.38 1.40 9.70
N GLN A 12 -1.17 0.32 9.63
CA GLN A 12 -1.46 -0.60 10.73
C GLN A 12 -2.07 0.09 11.95
N GLY A 13 -3.00 1.03 11.72
CA GLY A 13 -3.72 1.75 12.78
C GLY A 13 -4.95 2.49 12.27
N HIS A 14 -5.77 2.98 13.20
CA HIS A 14 -6.96 3.77 12.90
C HIS A 14 -6.60 5.27 12.81
N PHE A 15 -5.84 5.64 11.81
CA PHE A 15 -5.33 7.01 11.64
C PHE A 15 -6.24 7.90 10.80
N PHE A 16 -7.06 7.29 9.95
CA PHE A 16 -8.00 8.00 9.09
C PHE A 16 -9.41 7.50 9.31
N ASP A 17 -10.34 8.45 9.38
CA ASP A 17 -11.77 8.22 9.28
C ASP A 17 -12.34 8.89 8.01
N PRO A 18 -13.60 8.63 7.62
CA PRO A 18 -14.20 9.22 6.44
C PRO A 18 -14.26 10.74 6.48
N THR A 19 -14.42 11.34 7.67
CA THR A 19 -14.51 12.79 7.85
C THR A 19 -13.19 13.47 7.57
N GLN A 20 -12.09 12.88 8.04
CA GLN A 20 -10.74 13.39 7.78
C GLN A 20 -10.38 13.32 6.29
N LEU A 21 -10.73 12.21 5.59
CA LEU A 21 -10.51 12.11 4.16
C LEU A 21 -11.39 13.10 3.36
N ALA A 22 -12.63 13.32 3.80
CA ALA A 22 -13.49 14.34 3.19
C ALA A 22 -12.95 15.76 3.42
N GLN A 23 -12.34 16.03 4.58
CA GLN A 23 -11.66 17.30 4.83
C GLN A 23 -10.48 17.50 3.86
N ILE A 24 -9.63 16.49 3.69
CA ILE A 24 -8.52 16.54 2.72
C ILE A 24 -9.05 16.80 1.30
N ALA A 25 -10.15 16.14 0.90
CA ALA A 25 -10.77 16.36 -0.42
C ALA A 25 -11.24 17.81 -0.59
N ASN A 26 -11.84 18.41 0.44
CA ASN A 26 -12.25 19.81 0.43
C ASN A 26 -11.04 20.77 0.32
N GLU A 27 -9.98 20.51 1.08
CA GLU A 27 -8.75 21.33 1.03
C GLU A 27 -8.11 21.31 -0.38
N ILE A 28 -8.09 20.14 -1.03
CA ILE A 28 -7.60 20.01 -2.41
C ILE A 28 -8.49 20.80 -3.38
N ALA A 29 -9.82 20.64 -3.25
CA ALA A 29 -10.77 21.34 -4.09
C ALA A 29 -10.72 22.87 -3.92
N GLU A 30 -10.48 23.36 -2.72
CA GLU A 30 -10.28 24.79 -2.46
C GLU A 30 -9.00 25.31 -3.12
N PHE A 31 -7.89 24.56 -2.99
CA PHE A 31 -6.64 24.93 -3.63
C PHE A 31 -6.74 24.97 -5.15
N GLU A 32 -7.34 23.95 -5.77
CA GLU A 32 -7.54 23.90 -7.22
C GLU A 32 -8.43 25.04 -7.72
N ARG A 33 -9.48 25.39 -6.99
CA ARG A 33 -10.35 26.51 -7.32
C ARG A 33 -9.59 27.82 -7.33
N ASP A 34 -8.77 28.06 -6.30
CA ASP A 34 -8.00 29.29 -6.16
C ASP A 34 -6.96 29.42 -7.29
N GLU A 35 -6.25 28.34 -7.63
CA GLU A 35 -5.28 28.29 -8.73
C GLU A 35 -5.95 28.52 -10.10
N LEU A 36 -7.15 27.99 -10.31
CA LEU A 36 -7.88 28.12 -11.58
C LEU A 36 -8.67 29.43 -11.69
N GLY A 37 -8.71 30.26 -10.63
CA GLY A 37 -9.47 31.52 -10.60
C GLY A 37 -10.97 31.30 -10.80
N LEU A 38 -11.49 30.12 -10.40
CA LEU A 38 -12.90 29.76 -10.58
C LEU A 38 -13.74 30.47 -9.52
N VAL A 39 -14.68 31.30 -9.96
CA VAL A 39 -15.63 32.01 -9.09
C VAL A 39 -16.63 31.01 -8.50
N GLU A 40 -17.07 31.26 -7.25
CA GLU A 40 -17.91 30.49 -6.29
C GLU A 40 -18.95 29.47 -6.80
N LYS A 41 -19.33 29.49 -8.08
CA LYS A 41 -20.42 28.66 -8.61
C LYS A 41 -20.08 27.16 -8.83
N ASN A 42 -18.82 26.76 -8.70
CA ASN A 42 -18.36 25.40 -9.05
C ASN A 42 -17.73 24.62 -7.87
N HIS A 43 -17.89 25.08 -6.63
CA HIS A 43 -17.31 24.41 -5.45
C HIS A 43 -17.74 22.94 -5.37
N ASP A 44 -19.06 22.68 -5.45
CA ASP A 44 -19.59 21.32 -5.33
C ASP A 44 -19.12 20.40 -6.47
N ALA A 45 -18.92 20.94 -7.68
CA ALA A 45 -18.40 20.18 -8.81
C ALA A 45 -16.92 19.80 -8.63
N VAL A 46 -16.10 20.66 -8.04
CA VAL A 46 -14.69 20.36 -7.77
C VAL A 46 -14.56 19.37 -6.62
N VAL A 47 -15.34 19.54 -5.55
CA VAL A 47 -15.38 18.58 -4.43
C VAL A 47 -15.84 17.20 -4.89
N SER A 48 -16.85 17.12 -5.77
CA SER A 48 -17.34 15.84 -6.31
C SER A 48 -16.32 15.10 -7.19
N HIS A 49 -15.23 15.77 -7.61
CA HIS A 49 -14.13 15.13 -8.32
C HIS A 49 -13.22 14.32 -7.37
N HIS A 50 -13.10 14.73 -6.11
CA HIS A 50 -12.24 14.10 -5.12
C HIS A 50 -12.95 13.13 -4.18
N VAL A 51 -14.27 13.29 -4.03
CA VAL A 51 -15.12 12.35 -3.29
C VAL A 51 -16.48 12.27 -3.98
N ASP A 52 -16.92 11.05 -4.31
CA ASP A 52 -18.25 10.83 -4.86
C ASP A 52 -19.31 10.63 -3.75
N GLU A 53 -20.59 10.61 -4.15
CA GLU A 53 -21.73 10.42 -3.23
C GLU A 53 -21.69 9.08 -2.48
N THR A 54 -20.89 8.11 -2.96
CA THR A 54 -20.71 6.77 -2.35
C THR A 54 -19.50 6.71 -1.42
N GLY A 55 -18.75 7.83 -1.27
CA GLY A 55 -17.57 7.94 -0.41
C GLY A 55 -16.31 7.31 -1.01
N HIS A 56 -16.19 7.29 -2.34
CA HIS A 56 -14.95 6.94 -3.02
C HIS A 56 -14.07 8.17 -3.15
N PHE A 57 -12.82 8.05 -2.72
CA PHE A 57 -11.84 9.11 -2.75
C PHE A 57 -10.89 8.99 -3.94
N SER A 58 -10.48 10.14 -4.47
CA SER A 58 -9.54 10.21 -5.58
C SER A 58 -8.12 9.82 -5.16
N VAL A 59 -7.23 9.58 -6.14
CA VAL A 59 -5.82 9.29 -5.90
C VAL A 59 -5.10 10.47 -5.22
N GLU A 60 -5.51 11.69 -5.52
CA GLU A 60 -4.95 12.92 -4.94
C GLU A 60 -5.21 12.98 -3.43
N VAL A 61 -6.39 12.56 -2.99
CA VAL A 61 -6.72 12.46 -1.55
C VAL A 61 -5.86 11.41 -0.88
N MET A 62 -5.66 10.24 -1.53
CA MET A 62 -4.80 9.18 -1.01
C MET A 62 -3.34 9.64 -0.88
N ASP A 63 -2.81 10.31 -1.90
CA ASP A 63 -1.46 10.87 -1.90
C ASP A 63 -1.30 11.95 -0.82
N ARG A 64 -2.26 12.85 -0.70
CA ARG A 64 -2.22 13.90 0.32
C ARG A 64 -2.27 13.34 1.74
N ALA A 65 -3.08 12.30 1.97
CA ALA A 65 -3.14 11.59 3.24
C ALA A 65 -1.80 10.94 3.61
N LEU A 66 -1.15 10.27 2.65
CA LEU A 66 0.15 9.61 2.85
C LEU A 66 1.29 10.62 3.09
N LYS A 67 1.24 11.82 2.50
CA LYS A 67 2.21 12.88 2.74
C LYS A 67 2.28 13.35 4.19
N ALA A 68 1.20 13.23 4.95
CA ALA A 68 1.21 13.49 6.40
C ALA A 68 2.05 12.45 7.19
N TRP A 69 2.45 11.37 6.55
CA TRP A 69 3.28 10.29 7.08
C TRP A 69 4.64 10.18 6.38
N ASP A 70 5.10 11.27 5.75
CA ASP A 70 6.34 11.34 5.01
C ASP A 70 6.45 10.28 3.90
N MET A 71 5.33 9.97 3.25
CA MET A 71 5.24 9.02 2.15
C MET A 71 4.62 9.63 0.91
N ASN A 72 5.07 9.16 -0.26
CA ASN A 72 4.54 9.51 -1.58
C ASN A 72 3.82 8.32 -2.20
N LEU A 73 2.91 8.65 -3.11
CA LEU A 73 2.26 7.70 -3.98
C LEU A 73 2.80 7.86 -5.40
N ALA A 74 3.56 6.89 -5.90
CA ALA A 74 4.09 6.90 -7.25
C ALA A 74 3.35 5.87 -8.13
N ARG A 75 3.01 6.25 -9.37
CA ARG A 75 2.33 5.34 -10.28
C ARG A 75 3.26 4.19 -10.68
N TRP A 76 2.81 2.96 -10.48
CA TRP A 76 3.49 1.74 -10.88
C TRP A 76 3.12 1.42 -12.33
N TYR A 77 4.04 1.68 -13.26
CA TYR A 77 3.88 1.33 -14.67
C TYR A 77 5.25 1.06 -15.30
N PRO A 78 5.34 0.23 -16.34
CA PRO A 78 6.60 -0.06 -17.00
C PRO A 78 7.23 1.21 -17.60
N CYS A 79 8.31 1.68 -16.99
CA CYS A 79 9.15 2.77 -17.51
C CYS A 79 10.61 2.49 -17.21
N GLU A 80 11.52 3.15 -17.92
CA GLU A 80 12.97 2.94 -17.76
C GLU A 80 13.43 3.16 -16.31
N ARG A 81 12.89 4.22 -15.65
CA ARG A 81 13.22 4.58 -14.27
C ARG A 81 12.82 3.50 -13.25
N LEU A 82 11.75 2.76 -13.51
CA LEU A 82 11.21 1.74 -12.60
C LEU A 82 11.55 0.31 -13.03
N ARG A 83 12.33 0.12 -14.10
CA ARG A 83 12.62 -1.21 -14.65
C ARG A 83 13.20 -2.18 -13.62
N GLU A 84 14.18 -1.75 -12.85
CA GLU A 84 14.80 -2.58 -11.81
C GLU A 84 13.80 -2.88 -10.69
N ARG A 85 13.01 -1.91 -10.28
CA ARG A 85 11.97 -2.07 -9.25
C ARG A 85 10.89 -3.07 -9.68
N HIS A 86 10.49 -3.04 -10.95
CA HIS A 86 9.54 -4.02 -11.51
C HIS A 86 10.07 -5.46 -11.49
N GLN A 87 11.39 -5.65 -11.53
CA GLN A 87 12.00 -6.98 -11.39
C GLN A 87 12.02 -7.47 -9.94
N HIS A 88 11.95 -6.54 -8.96
CA HIS A 88 12.07 -6.79 -7.54
C HIS A 88 10.98 -6.10 -6.72
N PRO A 89 9.68 -6.36 -7.00
CA PRO A 89 8.57 -5.72 -6.27
C PRO A 89 8.56 -6.07 -4.79
N GLU A 90 9.18 -7.19 -4.40
CA GLU A 90 9.32 -7.62 -3.00
C GLU A 90 10.17 -6.68 -2.15
N ARG A 91 10.93 -5.78 -2.77
CA ARG A 91 11.75 -4.77 -2.07
C ARG A 91 10.99 -3.52 -1.69
N GLU A 92 9.79 -3.34 -2.27
CA GLU A 92 8.95 -2.18 -1.98
C GLU A 92 8.34 -2.27 -0.58
N PHE A 93 7.83 -1.15 -0.09
CA PHE A 93 7.14 -1.09 1.21
C PHE A 93 5.70 -1.57 1.11
N ALA A 94 4.93 -0.97 0.20
CA ALA A 94 3.53 -1.30 -0.01
C ALA A 94 3.07 -0.87 -1.41
N PHE A 95 1.97 -1.47 -1.86
CA PHE A 95 1.25 -1.06 -3.06
C PHE A 95 -0.19 -0.70 -2.70
N LEU A 96 -0.72 0.29 -3.41
CA LEU A 96 -2.11 0.67 -3.36
C LEU A 96 -2.73 0.40 -4.74
N LEU A 97 -3.80 -0.36 -4.79
CA LEU A 97 -4.46 -0.76 -6.03
C LEU A 97 -5.88 -0.21 -6.09
N ASN A 98 -6.28 0.20 -7.28
CA ASN A 98 -7.63 0.65 -7.54
C ASN A 98 -8.20 0.03 -8.82
N LEU A 99 -9.39 -0.52 -8.73
CA LEU A 99 -10.21 -0.92 -9.87
C LEU A 99 -11.67 -0.60 -9.55
N SER A 100 -12.37 0.04 -10.52
CA SER A 100 -13.80 0.33 -10.39
C SER A 100 -14.17 0.97 -9.06
N GLN A 101 -13.40 1.98 -8.65
CA GLN A 101 -13.58 2.75 -7.40
C GLN A 101 -13.30 1.96 -6.11
N HIS A 102 -12.81 0.72 -6.19
CA HIS A 102 -12.40 -0.05 -5.01
C HIS A 102 -10.90 0.07 -4.77
N TRP A 103 -10.52 0.57 -3.58
CA TRP A 103 -9.16 0.67 -3.09
C TRP A 103 -8.82 -0.48 -2.18
N PHE A 104 -7.65 -1.09 -2.37
CA PHE A 104 -7.06 -2.02 -1.41
C PHE A 104 -5.53 -1.95 -1.44
N ALA A 105 -4.91 -2.52 -0.43
CA ALA A 105 -3.47 -2.46 -0.24
C ALA A 105 -2.84 -3.85 -0.27
N LEU A 106 -1.61 -3.92 -0.80
CA LEU A 106 -0.65 -4.98 -0.54
C LEU A 106 0.46 -4.39 0.33
N ARG A 107 0.86 -5.08 1.40
CA ARG A 107 1.95 -4.62 2.26
C ARG A 107 2.91 -5.74 2.60
N GLY A 108 4.21 -5.43 2.57
CA GLY A 108 5.27 -6.26 3.09
C GLY A 108 5.56 -5.92 4.55
N PHE A 109 5.60 -6.93 5.43
CA PHE A 109 5.90 -6.80 6.85
C PHE A 109 7.25 -7.42 7.18
N GLY A 110 7.98 -6.80 8.10
CA GLY A 110 9.33 -7.18 8.51
C GLY A 110 10.42 -6.39 7.79
N SER A 111 11.60 -6.32 8.42
CA SER A 111 12.72 -5.49 7.97
C SER A 111 13.68 -6.21 7.03
N ARG A 112 13.87 -7.52 7.20
CA ARG A 112 14.87 -8.33 6.47
C ARG A 112 14.29 -9.19 5.37
N HIS A 113 13.18 -9.89 5.66
CA HIS A 113 12.44 -10.73 4.73
C HIS A 113 10.99 -10.33 4.83
N ARG A 114 10.55 -9.49 3.91
CA ARG A 114 9.18 -8.99 3.92
C ARG A 114 8.20 -10.13 3.66
N GLN A 115 7.26 -10.28 4.58
CA GLN A 115 6.12 -11.15 4.43
C GLN A 115 4.98 -10.35 3.80
N TRP A 116 4.66 -10.62 2.56
CA TRP A 116 3.65 -9.88 1.82
C TRP A 116 2.24 -10.38 2.09
N TYR A 117 1.32 -9.45 2.25
CA TYR A 117 -0.09 -9.72 2.46
C TYR A 117 -0.98 -8.85 1.59
N ASN A 118 -2.05 -9.46 1.06
CA ASN A 118 -3.18 -8.76 0.47
C ASN A 118 -4.12 -8.34 1.59
N LEU A 119 -4.25 -7.04 1.79
CA LEU A 119 -5.04 -6.41 2.85
C LEU A 119 -6.40 -5.91 2.32
N ASN A 120 -6.93 -6.55 1.28
CA ASN A 120 -8.21 -6.18 0.71
C ASN A 120 -9.34 -6.41 1.72
N SER A 121 -10.08 -5.34 2.04
CA SER A 121 -11.18 -5.37 3.00
C SER A 121 -12.40 -6.21 2.57
N PHE A 122 -12.41 -6.73 1.34
CA PHE A 122 -13.40 -7.72 0.92
C PHE A 122 -13.13 -9.12 1.49
N PHE A 123 -11.91 -9.39 1.93
CA PHE A 123 -11.55 -10.65 2.57
C PHE A 123 -11.80 -10.61 4.08
N ALA A 124 -12.23 -11.73 4.63
CA ALA A 124 -12.46 -11.85 6.08
C ALA A 124 -11.17 -11.71 6.91
N ARG A 125 -10.01 -11.91 6.29
CA ARG A 125 -8.68 -11.80 6.88
C ARG A 125 -7.63 -11.51 5.79
N PRO A 126 -6.47 -10.93 6.15
CA PRO A 126 -5.36 -10.78 5.23
C PRO A 126 -4.95 -12.11 4.59
N GLU A 127 -4.64 -12.07 3.30
CA GLU A 127 -4.15 -13.24 2.55
C GLU A 127 -2.65 -13.13 2.32
N TRP A 128 -1.91 -14.15 2.72
CA TRP A 128 -0.46 -14.21 2.51
C TRP A 128 -0.12 -14.33 1.01
N LEU A 129 0.87 -13.56 0.58
CA LEU A 129 1.43 -13.57 -0.77
C LEU A 129 2.91 -13.98 -0.69
N GLY A 130 3.30 -15.08 -1.31
CA GLY A 130 4.73 -15.39 -1.45
C GLY A 130 5.43 -14.42 -2.42
N ASP A 131 6.73 -14.18 -2.23
CA ASP A 131 7.50 -13.21 -3.02
C ASP A 131 7.40 -13.46 -4.52
N ALA A 132 7.53 -14.72 -4.96
CA ALA A 132 7.38 -15.09 -6.36
C ALA A 132 5.94 -14.85 -6.89
N TYR A 133 4.94 -14.94 -6.02
CA TYR A 133 3.54 -14.73 -6.38
C TYR A 133 3.20 -13.23 -6.46
N LEU A 134 3.84 -12.38 -5.66
CA LEU A 134 3.62 -10.94 -5.67
C LEU A 134 3.84 -10.33 -7.06
N GLY A 135 4.96 -10.66 -7.70
CA GLY A 135 5.25 -10.18 -9.07
C GLY A 135 4.20 -10.64 -10.08
N SER A 136 3.77 -11.91 -10.02
CA SER A 136 2.72 -12.44 -10.88
C SER A 136 1.37 -11.78 -10.61
N PHE A 137 1.05 -11.51 -9.34
CA PHE A 137 -0.17 -10.82 -8.94
C PHE A 137 -0.22 -9.39 -9.51
N LEU A 138 0.86 -8.63 -9.35
CA LEU A 138 0.94 -7.26 -9.89
C LEU A 138 0.83 -7.25 -11.41
N HIS A 139 1.51 -8.17 -12.10
CA HIS A 139 1.40 -8.29 -13.55
C HIS A 139 -0.03 -8.64 -13.99
N GLN A 140 -0.70 -9.57 -13.31
CA GLN A 140 -2.11 -9.90 -13.60
C GLN A 140 -3.02 -8.70 -13.36
N ALA A 141 -2.81 -7.95 -12.27
CA ALA A 141 -3.56 -6.73 -11.98
C ALA A 141 -3.36 -5.65 -13.07
N GLU A 142 -2.15 -5.52 -13.62
CA GLU A 142 -1.91 -4.64 -14.79
C GLU A 142 -2.73 -5.08 -16.01
N LEU A 143 -2.76 -6.37 -16.32
CA LEU A 143 -3.55 -6.91 -17.43
C LEU A 143 -5.06 -6.68 -17.24
N GLU A 144 -5.52 -6.74 -16.00
CA GLU A 144 -6.92 -6.48 -15.62
C GLU A 144 -7.23 -4.98 -15.49
N GLN A 145 -6.31 -4.10 -15.87
CA GLN A 145 -6.48 -2.64 -15.89
C GLN A 145 -6.63 -2.01 -14.50
N TYR A 146 -6.05 -2.61 -13.46
CA TYR A 146 -5.91 -1.92 -12.18
C TYR A 146 -5.01 -0.70 -12.32
N SER A 147 -5.37 0.38 -11.66
CA SER A 147 -4.42 1.44 -11.35
C SER A 147 -3.60 1.00 -10.15
N ILE A 148 -2.30 0.81 -10.36
CA ILE A 148 -1.37 0.37 -9.33
C ILE A 148 -0.44 1.51 -8.97
N PHE A 149 -0.25 1.73 -7.68
CA PHE A 149 0.66 2.73 -7.13
C PHE A 149 1.57 2.06 -6.11
N VAL A 150 2.85 2.44 -6.12
CA VAL A 150 3.81 2.08 -5.09
C VAL A 150 3.87 3.19 -4.06
N ILE A 151 3.98 2.81 -2.79
CA ILE A 151 4.13 3.74 -1.68
C ILE A 151 5.61 3.83 -1.33
N GLU A 152 6.14 5.04 -1.40
CA GLU A 152 7.55 5.36 -1.21
C GLU A 152 7.71 6.28 0.00
N PRO A 153 8.62 5.99 0.94
CA PRO A 153 9.00 6.96 1.95
C PRO A 153 9.65 8.18 1.28
N PHE A 154 9.61 9.35 1.92
CA PHE A 154 10.38 10.50 1.47
C PHE A 154 11.87 10.19 1.52
N GLU A 155 12.64 10.90 0.71
CA GLU A 155 14.08 10.74 0.66
C GLU A 155 14.69 10.93 2.07
N ASN A 156 15.48 9.96 2.51
CA ASN A 156 16.08 9.88 3.86
C ASN A 156 15.09 9.69 5.03
N THR A 157 13.90 9.17 4.78
CA THR A 157 12.99 8.70 5.82
C THR A 157 12.77 7.20 5.70
N ASP A 158 12.53 6.53 6.83
CA ASP A 158 12.11 5.14 6.85
C ASP A 158 10.58 5.07 6.94
N PRO A 159 9.96 4.04 6.33
CA PRO A 159 8.54 3.80 6.54
C PRO A 159 8.25 3.60 8.03
N PRO A 160 7.05 3.96 8.51
CA PRO A 160 6.69 3.77 9.90
C PRO A 160 6.76 2.29 10.29
N ALA A 161 7.63 1.97 11.25
CA ALA A 161 7.70 0.64 11.85
C ALA A 161 6.47 0.38 12.71
N THR A 162 5.93 -0.83 12.64
CA THR A 162 4.73 -1.22 13.37
C THR A 162 4.97 -2.50 14.17
N ILE A 163 4.10 -2.77 15.14
CA ILE A 163 4.14 -4.03 15.91
C ILE A 163 4.04 -5.25 14.97
N ALA A 164 3.31 -5.12 13.86
CA ALA A 164 3.19 -6.20 12.88
C ALA A 164 4.53 -6.47 12.15
N ASP A 165 5.37 -5.46 11.94
CA ASP A 165 6.71 -5.61 11.37
C ASP A 165 7.63 -6.36 12.35
N ASP A 166 7.61 -5.98 13.63
CA ASP A 166 8.37 -6.68 14.69
C ASP A 166 7.94 -8.15 14.81
N MET A 167 6.65 -8.42 14.77
CA MET A 167 6.11 -9.80 14.83
C MET A 167 6.52 -10.63 13.60
N ALA A 168 6.56 -10.05 12.42
CA ALA A 168 7.02 -10.72 11.21
C ALA A 168 8.52 -11.08 11.30
N ASP A 169 9.35 -10.18 11.82
CA ASP A 169 10.78 -10.43 12.02
C ASP A 169 11.03 -11.53 13.07
N ILE A 170 10.26 -11.54 14.17
CA ILE A 170 10.34 -12.60 15.20
C ILE A 170 9.93 -13.96 14.60
N ALA A 171 8.85 -14.00 13.83
CA ALA A 171 8.37 -15.23 13.19
C ALA A 171 9.41 -15.78 12.20
N SER A 172 9.99 -14.92 11.35
CA SER A 172 11.04 -15.29 10.39
C SER A 172 12.30 -15.82 11.07
N ALA A 173 12.74 -15.18 12.17
CA ALA A 173 13.90 -15.61 12.95
C ALA A 173 13.66 -16.95 13.66
N SER A 174 12.43 -17.22 14.08
CA SER A 174 12.05 -18.49 14.70
C SER A 174 12.07 -19.62 13.67
N PHE A 175 11.48 -19.39 12.49
CA PHE A 175 11.48 -20.38 11.41
C PHE A 175 12.89 -20.79 10.97
N SER A 176 13.79 -19.81 10.80
CA SER A 176 15.19 -20.07 10.42
C SER A 176 15.94 -20.93 11.45
N ARG A 177 15.60 -20.81 12.74
CA ARG A 177 16.18 -21.66 13.80
C ARG A 177 15.70 -23.10 13.71
N TYR A 178 14.43 -23.34 13.41
CA TYR A 178 13.90 -24.70 13.24
C TYR A 178 14.42 -25.36 11.98
N ALA A 179 14.50 -24.65 10.85
CA ALA A 179 15.06 -25.17 9.60
C ALA A 179 16.56 -25.54 9.70
N GLY A 180 17.31 -24.91 10.63
CA GLY A 180 18.70 -25.26 10.90
C GLY A 180 18.87 -26.52 11.78
N ILE A 181 17.85 -26.93 12.51
CA ILE A 181 17.88 -28.13 13.37
C ILE A 181 17.60 -29.40 12.56
N ASP A 182 16.74 -29.33 11.55
CA ASP A 182 16.45 -30.48 10.69
C ASP A 182 17.63 -30.88 9.78
N GLY A 183 18.64 -30.00 9.60
CA GLY A 183 19.86 -30.29 8.86
C GLY A 183 20.94 -31.05 9.63
N ILE A 184 20.80 -31.26 10.96
CA ILE A 184 21.78 -31.92 11.83
C ILE A 184 21.46 -33.42 12.06
N ALA A 185 20.27 -33.88 11.68
CA ALA A 185 19.78 -35.23 11.98
C ALA A 185 20.06 -36.27 10.91
N SER A 186 20.94 -36.03 9.91
CA SER A 186 21.21 -36.97 8.82
C SER A 186 22.70 -37.39 8.65
N GLU A 187 23.53 -37.22 9.65
CA GLU A 187 24.93 -37.72 9.62
C GLU A 187 25.27 -38.60 10.79
N ASP A 188 24.54 -39.67 11.06
CA ASP A 188 25.03 -40.79 11.91
C ASP A 188 24.11 -41.99 11.70
N ASP A 189 24.29 -42.71 10.59
CA ASP A 189 23.97 -44.14 10.46
C ASP A 189 24.69 -44.73 9.25
N GLU A 190 26.02 -44.86 9.34
CA GLU A 190 26.82 -45.86 8.60
C GLU A 190 27.87 -46.43 9.56
N ASP A 191 27.56 -47.60 10.15
CA ASP A 191 28.47 -48.65 10.52
C ASP A 191 27.78 -50.03 10.44
#